data_f13d71b8b8d96596de89a965e012d996
#
_entry.id   f13d71b8b8d96596de89a965e012d996
#
_cell.length_a   1.000
_cell.length_b   1.000
_cell.length_c   1.000
_cell.angle_alpha   90.00
_cell.angle_beta   90.00
_cell.angle_gamma   90.00
#
_symmetry.space_group_name_H-M   'P 1'
#
loop_
_entity.id
_entity.type
_entity.pdbx_description
1 polymer ?
#
loop_
_entity_poly.entity_id
_entity_poly.type
_entity_poly.pdbx_seq_one_letter_code
_entity_poly.pdbx_strand_id
1 'polypeptide(L)'
;MPKDRRIVSAVVLAALLVVLLVVVAIAQGIGNPSVGSGDVAVVEDAPDGHITTAEFQASLEQAAALQGAKKVPPPSNPQYTALRDSAMSDVLLGRWVRGEASDRGITLSDSEISNRLDQIIKQDFGGQKQFEQYLKQAHFTSEQARQRVELQLLSNEIQKQVLPQNPAVSDSEIEDFYKANLSQFEQPETRDVRQILNSDQAKVERAKSLLEQDDSPASWKKVAARFSTDKATKDSGGLRAGVAEGQSEPALEDQVFSAEQGQLVGPFKGQSGYYLIEVEKINPAQTTPLSDVSKQIEQQLAQGKQQQLSQDFQQDFLDKWRSRTFCADDYLIDRCENFTTPLQTIPGAPPVISTPAVPPGQTAVFAGQPIPALPQGPIQPAAAQQPGIIGPPGAVPQGGAPAPAPTPPGG
;
A
#
# COMPACT_ATOMS: atom_id res chain seq x y z
N MET A 1 -32.74 61.40 1.99
CA MET A 1 -32.13 60.07 1.65
C MET A 1 -30.79 59.70 2.33
N PRO A 2 -30.32 60.23 3.48
CA PRO A 2 -29.12 59.71 4.12
C PRO A 2 -29.35 58.85 5.39
N LYS A 3 -30.58 58.74 5.91
CA LYS A 3 -30.86 57.98 7.17
C LYS A 3 -30.83 56.46 6.96
N ASP A 4 -31.30 55.96 5.83
CA ASP A 4 -31.41 54.51 5.56
C ASP A 4 -30.05 53.84 5.38
N ARG A 5 -29.07 54.56 4.79
CA ARG A 5 -27.68 54.03 4.66
C ARG A 5 -27.00 53.82 6.02
N ARG A 6 -27.24 54.67 7.00
CA ARG A 6 -26.65 54.54 8.33
C ARG A 6 -27.27 53.40 9.11
N ILE A 7 -28.56 53.17 8.95
CA ILE A 7 -29.27 52.05 9.58
C ILE A 7 -28.78 50.71 8.97
N VAL A 8 -28.68 50.62 7.65
CA VAL A 8 -28.16 49.43 6.95
C VAL A 8 -26.72 49.14 7.36
N SER A 9 -25.86 50.17 7.42
CA SER A 9 -24.46 49.99 7.87
C SER A 9 -24.36 49.52 9.33
N ALA A 10 -25.22 50.03 10.22
CA ALA A 10 -25.25 49.62 11.62
C ALA A 10 -25.74 48.17 11.79
N VAL A 11 -26.72 47.73 11.01
CA VAL A 11 -27.22 46.34 11.01
C VAL A 11 -26.16 45.38 10.47
N VAL A 12 -25.45 45.74 9.39
CA VAL A 12 -24.34 44.93 8.83
C VAL A 12 -23.20 44.82 9.84
N LEU A 13 -22.85 45.94 10.50
CA LEU A 13 -21.76 45.91 11.51
C LEU A 13 -22.15 45.07 12.73
N ALA A 14 -23.39 45.16 13.18
CA ALA A 14 -23.90 44.31 14.27
C ALA A 14 -23.90 42.83 13.89
N ALA A 15 -24.31 42.46 12.67
CA ALA A 15 -24.27 41.11 12.16
C ALA A 15 -22.83 40.57 12.06
N LEU A 16 -21.88 41.38 11.60
CA LEU A 16 -20.46 41.01 11.57
C LEU A 16 -19.86 40.80 12.97
N LEU A 17 -20.30 41.63 13.94
CA LEU A 17 -19.87 41.50 15.35
C LEU A 17 -20.41 40.22 15.98
N VAL A 18 -21.67 39.85 15.69
CA VAL A 18 -22.27 38.60 16.14
C VAL A 18 -21.54 37.40 15.53
N VAL A 19 -21.25 37.42 14.24
CA VAL A 19 -20.47 36.38 13.55
C VAL A 19 -19.08 36.28 14.17
N LEU A 20 -18.40 37.38 14.43
CA LEU A 20 -17.10 37.40 15.07
C LEU A 20 -17.14 36.84 16.49
N LEU A 21 -18.16 37.19 17.29
CA LEU A 21 -18.34 36.64 18.63
C LEU A 21 -18.62 35.12 18.62
N VAL A 22 -19.41 34.63 17.66
CA VAL A 22 -19.67 33.21 17.47
C VAL A 22 -18.39 32.46 17.06
N VAL A 23 -17.60 33.04 16.13
CA VAL A 23 -16.31 32.46 15.72
C VAL A 23 -15.33 32.43 16.89
N VAL A 24 -15.26 33.50 17.69
CA VAL A 24 -14.41 33.55 18.89
C VAL A 24 -14.89 32.54 19.95
N ALA A 25 -16.20 32.40 20.16
CA ALA A 25 -16.78 31.45 21.09
C ALA A 25 -16.44 30.00 20.68
N ILE A 26 -16.60 29.66 19.41
CA ILE A 26 -16.22 28.36 18.84
C ILE A 26 -14.70 28.14 19.01
N ALA A 27 -13.88 29.13 18.69
CA ALA A 27 -12.42 29.05 18.83
C ALA A 27 -11.95 28.89 20.29
N GLN A 28 -12.77 29.31 21.25
CA GLN A 28 -12.53 29.13 22.70
C GLN A 28 -13.15 27.85 23.25
N GLY A 29 -13.71 26.99 22.39
CA GLY A 29 -14.33 25.74 22.79
C GLY A 29 -15.68 25.92 23.52
N ILE A 30 -16.31 27.10 23.44
CA ILE A 30 -17.64 27.32 23.99
C ILE A 30 -18.65 26.59 23.10
N GLY A 31 -19.24 25.53 23.63
CA GLY A 31 -20.13 24.62 22.92
C GLY A 31 -19.57 23.21 22.76
N ASN A 32 -18.30 22.98 23.06
CA ASN A 32 -17.73 21.63 23.11
C ASN A 32 -18.29 20.89 24.32
N PRO A 33 -18.59 19.58 24.20
CA PRO A 33 -19.04 18.78 25.31
C PRO A 33 -17.99 18.78 26.41
N SER A 34 -18.41 18.99 27.65
CA SER A 34 -17.52 18.90 28.80
C SER A 34 -17.27 17.41 29.12
N VAL A 35 -16.00 17.02 29.19
CA VAL A 35 -15.62 15.70 29.72
C VAL A 35 -15.90 15.70 31.23
N GLY A 36 -16.77 14.81 31.69
CA GLY A 36 -17.17 14.72 33.09
C GLY A 36 -16.03 14.34 34.02
N SER A 37 -16.16 14.68 35.32
CA SER A 37 -15.22 14.20 36.34
C SER A 37 -15.34 12.68 36.46
N GLY A 38 -14.34 11.92 36.07
CA GLY A 38 -14.35 10.46 36.04
C GLY A 38 -14.32 9.86 34.63
N ASP A 39 -14.53 10.68 33.61
CA ASP A 39 -14.36 10.31 32.21
C ASP A 39 -12.99 10.77 31.70
N VAL A 40 -12.44 10.02 30.76
CA VAL A 40 -11.21 10.36 30.02
C VAL A 40 -11.53 10.96 28.66
N ALA A 41 -12.69 10.64 28.11
CA ALA A 41 -13.19 11.19 26.85
C ALA A 41 -14.70 11.06 26.72
N VAL A 42 -15.26 11.87 25.79
CA VAL A 42 -16.65 11.79 25.32
C VAL A 42 -16.63 11.70 23.80
N VAL A 43 -17.41 10.77 23.26
CA VAL A 43 -17.66 10.62 21.81
C VAL A 43 -19.13 10.94 21.56
N GLU A 44 -19.42 12.09 20.96
CA GLU A 44 -20.79 12.52 20.64
C GLU A 44 -21.45 11.57 19.63
N ASP A 45 -22.76 11.41 19.76
CA ASP A 45 -23.59 10.56 18.89
C ASP A 45 -23.20 9.06 18.86
N ALA A 46 -22.26 8.62 19.69
CA ALA A 46 -21.94 7.20 19.84
C ALA A 46 -22.77 6.57 20.97
N PRO A 47 -23.26 5.33 20.81
CA PRO A 47 -23.81 4.57 21.93
C PRO A 47 -22.78 4.47 23.06
N ASP A 48 -23.22 4.74 24.30
CA ASP A 48 -22.33 4.78 25.48
C ASP A 48 -21.08 5.66 25.24
N GLY A 49 -21.26 6.86 24.66
CA GLY A 49 -20.16 7.74 24.21
C GLY A 49 -19.21 8.20 25.32
N HIS A 50 -19.56 8.07 26.59
CA HIS A 50 -18.68 8.34 27.72
C HIS A 50 -17.65 7.22 27.90
N ILE A 51 -16.38 7.59 28.02
CA ILE A 51 -15.29 6.67 28.30
C ILE A 51 -14.75 6.97 29.69
N THR A 52 -14.96 6.04 30.59
CA THR A 52 -14.58 6.22 32.00
C THR A 52 -13.09 5.99 32.24
N THR A 53 -12.57 6.57 33.32
CA THR A 53 -11.21 6.29 33.79
C THR A 53 -10.99 4.78 34.04
N ALA A 54 -12.01 4.06 34.51
CA ALA A 54 -11.92 2.63 34.77
C ALA A 54 -11.76 1.81 33.47
N GLU A 55 -12.49 2.15 32.40
CA GLU A 55 -12.34 1.52 31.07
C GLU A 55 -10.95 1.79 30.48
N PHE A 56 -10.50 3.03 30.58
CA PHE A 56 -9.15 3.39 30.14
C PHE A 56 -8.06 2.63 30.90
N GLN A 57 -8.16 2.54 32.25
CA GLN A 57 -7.19 1.80 33.06
C GLN A 57 -7.17 0.32 32.69
N ALA A 58 -8.32 -0.30 32.47
CA ALA A 58 -8.39 -1.68 32.01
C ALA A 58 -7.70 -1.86 30.65
N SER A 59 -7.93 -0.96 29.70
CA SER A 59 -7.25 -0.98 28.40
C SER A 59 -5.73 -0.77 28.52
N LEU A 60 -5.30 0.10 29.41
CA LEU A 60 -3.87 0.35 29.69
C LEU A 60 -3.17 -0.88 30.28
N GLU A 61 -3.83 -1.60 31.22
CA GLU A 61 -3.32 -2.85 31.78
C GLU A 61 -3.22 -3.95 30.72
N GLN A 62 -4.24 -4.06 29.85
CA GLN A 62 -4.23 -4.98 28.71
C GLN A 62 -3.12 -4.67 27.73
N ALA A 63 -2.94 -3.40 27.36
CA ALA A 63 -1.85 -2.96 26.48
C ALA A 63 -0.47 -3.31 27.07
N ALA A 64 -0.29 -3.11 28.38
CA ALA A 64 0.94 -3.48 29.07
C ALA A 64 1.17 -5.01 29.09
N ALA A 65 0.13 -5.79 29.41
CA ALA A 65 0.20 -7.25 29.45
C ALA A 65 0.53 -7.84 28.06
N LEU A 66 -0.07 -7.32 27.00
CA LEU A 66 0.19 -7.74 25.61
C LEU A 66 1.64 -7.47 25.16
N GLN A 67 2.29 -6.45 25.76
CA GLN A 67 3.72 -6.18 25.55
C GLN A 67 4.62 -6.98 26.52
N GLY A 68 4.08 -7.90 27.30
CA GLY A 68 4.80 -8.74 28.25
C GLY A 68 5.19 -8.03 29.56
N ALA A 69 4.67 -6.83 29.81
CA ALA A 69 4.93 -6.11 31.05
C ALA A 69 4.04 -6.68 32.17
N LYS A 70 4.63 -6.94 33.35
CA LYS A 70 3.89 -7.45 34.52
C LYS A 70 3.01 -6.40 35.19
N LYS A 71 3.27 -5.13 34.96
CA LYS A 71 2.54 -3.97 35.49
C LYS A 71 2.70 -2.79 34.53
N VAL A 72 1.72 -1.92 34.55
CA VAL A 72 1.80 -0.63 33.85
C VAL A 72 3.01 0.15 34.38
N PRO A 73 3.92 0.60 33.52
CA PRO A 73 5.05 1.44 33.94
C PRO A 73 4.54 2.79 34.49
N PRO A 74 5.30 3.46 35.39
CA PRO A 74 4.89 4.76 35.92
C PRO A 74 4.91 5.84 34.81
N PRO A 75 4.17 6.95 34.94
CA PRO A 75 4.12 8.04 33.95
C PRO A 75 5.48 8.66 33.59
N SER A 76 6.46 8.55 34.49
CA SER A 76 7.85 9.00 34.24
C SER A 76 8.66 8.10 33.32
N ASN A 77 8.16 6.90 33.01
CA ASN A 77 8.82 5.98 32.10
C ASN A 77 8.46 6.35 30.64
N PRO A 78 9.43 6.45 29.72
CA PRO A 78 9.17 6.77 28.30
C PRO A 78 8.19 5.82 27.61
N GLN A 79 8.11 4.57 28.04
CA GLN A 79 7.15 3.59 27.48
C GLN A 79 5.70 3.88 27.88
N TYR A 80 5.46 4.61 28.98
CA TYR A 80 4.10 4.91 29.45
C TYR A 80 3.29 5.70 28.42
N THR A 81 3.88 6.72 27.79
CA THR A 81 3.18 7.53 26.80
C THR A 81 2.67 6.69 25.64
N ALA A 82 3.49 5.82 25.08
CA ALA A 82 3.07 4.94 23.99
C ALA A 82 1.96 3.96 24.42
N LEU A 83 2.03 3.42 25.64
CA LEU A 83 0.98 2.57 26.21
C LEU A 83 -0.31 3.34 26.44
N ARG A 84 -0.22 4.55 27.01
CA ARG A 84 -1.37 5.45 27.22
C ARG A 84 -2.07 5.76 25.90
N ASP A 85 -1.31 6.18 24.89
CA ASP A 85 -1.83 6.57 23.59
C ASP A 85 -2.45 5.35 22.86
N SER A 86 -1.87 4.18 23.01
CA SER A 86 -2.43 2.92 22.52
C SER A 86 -3.75 2.57 23.22
N ALA A 87 -3.80 2.68 24.56
CA ALA A 87 -5.00 2.40 25.34
C ALA A 87 -6.14 3.38 25.00
N MET A 88 -5.82 4.68 24.89
CA MET A 88 -6.78 5.70 24.47
C MET A 88 -7.31 5.40 23.06
N SER A 89 -6.41 5.09 22.13
CA SER A 89 -6.79 4.73 20.76
C SER A 89 -7.73 3.53 20.72
N ASP A 90 -7.51 2.54 21.56
CA ASP A 90 -8.31 1.32 21.63
C ASP A 90 -9.74 1.59 22.12
N VAL A 91 -9.89 2.31 23.24
CA VAL A 91 -11.20 2.64 23.78
C VAL A 91 -12.00 3.58 22.87
N LEU A 92 -11.33 4.57 22.25
CA LEU A 92 -11.95 5.47 21.27
C LEU A 92 -12.44 4.71 20.04
N LEU A 93 -11.58 3.86 19.47
CA LEU A 93 -11.94 3.07 18.29
C LEU A 93 -13.15 2.16 18.55
N GLY A 94 -13.22 1.57 19.74
CA GLY A 94 -14.38 0.78 20.16
C GLY A 94 -15.69 1.58 20.13
N ARG A 95 -15.67 2.84 20.59
CA ARG A 95 -16.83 3.75 20.53
C ARG A 95 -17.16 4.16 19.09
N TRP A 96 -16.14 4.49 18.29
CA TRP A 96 -16.31 4.88 16.90
C TRP A 96 -16.94 3.77 16.05
N VAL A 97 -16.49 2.52 16.23
CA VAL A 97 -17.07 1.37 15.51
C VAL A 97 -18.54 1.15 15.90
N ARG A 98 -18.89 1.24 17.18
CA ARG A 98 -20.29 1.14 17.60
C ARG A 98 -21.13 2.29 17.08
N GLY A 99 -20.60 3.51 17.11
CA GLY A 99 -21.25 4.69 16.56
C GLY A 99 -21.50 4.55 15.06
N GLU A 100 -20.50 4.14 14.29
CA GLU A 100 -20.63 3.92 12.86
C GLU A 100 -21.63 2.81 12.51
N ALA A 101 -21.61 1.72 13.28
CA ALA A 101 -22.58 0.64 13.12
C ALA A 101 -24.01 1.13 13.41
N SER A 102 -24.20 1.94 14.47
CA SER A 102 -25.47 2.56 14.81
C SER A 102 -25.98 3.48 13.72
N ASP A 103 -25.12 4.39 13.19
CA ASP A 103 -25.46 5.31 12.12
C ASP A 103 -25.86 4.58 10.82
N ARG A 104 -25.35 3.37 10.62
CA ARG A 104 -25.66 2.52 9.46
C ARG A 104 -26.80 1.53 9.70
N GLY A 105 -27.39 1.52 10.90
CA GLY A 105 -28.43 0.58 11.26
C GLY A 105 -27.96 -0.88 11.36
N ILE A 106 -26.66 -1.11 11.58
CA ILE A 106 -26.09 -2.45 11.75
C ILE A 106 -26.30 -2.89 13.19
N THR A 107 -26.95 -4.02 13.35
CA THR A 107 -27.19 -4.65 14.65
C THR A 107 -26.75 -6.11 14.62
N LEU A 108 -26.22 -6.59 15.72
CA LEU A 108 -25.83 -7.98 15.92
C LEU A 108 -26.71 -8.61 16.99
N SER A 109 -27.10 -9.86 16.80
CA SER A 109 -27.76 -10.63 17.82
C SER A 109 -26.75 -11.22 18.82
N ASP A 110 -27.18 -11.44 20.05
CA ASP A 110 -26.39 -12.14 21.07
C ASP A 110 -25.90 -13.52 20.62
N SER A 111 -26.71 -14.20 19.81
CA SER A 111 -26.37 -15.50 19.26
C SER A 111 -25.21 -15.44 18.23
N GLU A 112 -25.15 -14.39 17.39
CA GLU A 112 -24.05 -14.20 16.44
C GLU A 112 -22.74 -13.99 17.18
N ILE A 113 -22.74 -13.12 18.19
CA ILE A 113 -21.55 -12.83 18.99
C ILE A 113 -21.10 -14.09 19.74
N SER A 114 -22.01 -14.80 20.39
CA SER A 114 -21.71 -16.01 21.16
C SER A 114 -21.19 -17.14 20.27
N ASN A 115 -21.82 -17.37 19.12
CA ASN A 115 -21.38 -18.39 18.16
C ASN A 115 -19.97 -18.09 17.62
N ARG A 116 -19.69 -16.82 17.35
CA ARG A 116 -18.34 -16.42 16.89
C ARG A 116 -17.30 -16.60 17.99
N LEU A 117 -17.62 -16.23 19.23
CA LEU A 117 -16.74 -16.44 20.38
C LEU A 117 -16.46 -17.94 20.60
N ASP A 118 -17.48 -18.79 20.51
CA ASP A 118 -17.33 -20.26 20.62
C ASP A 118 -16.45 -20.84 19.52
N GLN A 119 -16.55 -20.31 18.29
CA GLN A 119 -15.66 -20.70 17.20
C GLN A 119 -14.20 -20.34 17.51
N ILE A 120 -13.94 -19.11 17.97
CA ILE A 120 -12.61 -18.65 18.37
C ILE A 120 -12.05 -19.54 19.49
N ILE A 121 -12.84 -19.81 20.52
CA ILE A 121 -12.43 -20.67 21.64
C ILE A 121 -12.03 -22.06 21.17
N LYS A 122 -12.79 -22.66 20.25
CA LYS A 122 -12.52 -24.01 19.73
C LYS A 122 -11.36 -24.04 18.76
N GLN A 123 -11.30 -23.08 17.82
CA GLN A 123 -10.36 -23.12 16.71
C GLN A 123 -9.00 -22.54 17.10
N ASP A 124 -8.98 -21.40 17.83
CA ASP A 124 -7.76 -20.66 18.08
C ASP A 124 -7.12 -21.02 19.42
N PHE A 125 -7.93 -21.36 20.44
CA PHE A 125 -7.45 -21.70 21.78
C PHE A 125 -7.48 -23.20 22.08
N GLY A 126 -8.15 -24.01 21.25
CA GLY A 126 -8.27 -25.45 21.50
C GLY A 126 -9.20 -25.81 22.66
N GLY A 127 -9.98 -24.86 23.19
CA GLY A 127 -11.02 -25.04 24.17
C GLY A 127 -11.06 -24.02 25.30
N GLN A 128 -12.11 -24.14 26.12
CA GLN A 128 -12.46 -23.17 27.17
C GLN A 128 -11.36 -22.96 28.21
N LYS A 129 -10.68 -24.01 28.63
CA LYS A 129 -9.65 -23.93 29.67
C LYS A 129 -8.45 -23.09 29.23
N GLN A 130 -7.99 -23.27 28.00
CA GLN A 130 -6.88 -22.53 27.43
C GLN A 130 -7.27 -21.06 27.22
N PHE A 131 -8.47 -20.81 26.77
CA PHE A 131 -9.03 -19.47 26.64
C PHE A 131 -9.08 -18.74 27.98
N GLU A 132 -9.58 -19.35 29.06
CA GLU A 132 -9.61 -18.75 30.39
C GLU A 132 -8.19 -18.47 30.93
N GLN A 133 -7.24 -19.35 30.66
CA GLN A 133 -5.83 -19.10 31.02
C GLN A 133 -5.27 -17.90 30.29
N TYR A 134 -5.56 -17.77 29.00
CA TYR A 134 -5.17 -16.62 28.20
C TYR A 134 -5.79 -15.33 28.75
N LEU A 135 -7.10 -15.30 29.02
CA LEU A 135 -7.78 -14.12 29.56
C LEU A 135 -7.12 -13.63 30.86
N LYS A 136 -6.77 -14.55 31.77
CA LYS A 136 -6.06 -14.21 33.00
C LYS A 136 -4.67 -13.60 32.76
N GLN A 137 -3.92 -14.14 31.80
CA GLN A 137 -2.57 -13.65 31.48
C GLN A 137 -2.62 -12.28 30.78
N ALA A 138 -3.62 -12.06 29.94
CA ALA A 138 -3.80 -10.83 29.17
C ALA A 138 -4.62 -9.76 29.91
N HIS A 139 -5.01 -10.01 31.17
CA HIS A 139 -5.85 -9.12 31.99
C HIS A 139 -7.21 -8.80 31.33
N PHE A 140 -7.80 -9.79 30.62
CA PHE A 140 -9.13 -9.68 30.05
C PHE A 140 -10.17 -10.36 30.93
N THR A 141 -11.36 -9.78 30.98
CA THR A 141 -12.57 -10.48 31.41
C THR A 141 -13.25 -11.18 30.25
N SER A 142 -14.12 -12.16 30.53
CA SER A 142 -14.92 -12.81 29.49
C SER A 142 -15.85 -11.82 28.78
N GLU A 143 -16.35 -10.81 29.49
CA GLU A 143 -17.18 -9.76 28.89
C GLU A 143 -16.39 -8.88 27.92
N GLN A 144 -15.18 -8.49 28.28
CA GLN A 144 -14.30 -7.74 27.39
C GLN A 144 -13.91 -8.54 26.13
N ALA A 145 -13.69 -9.85 26.27
CA ALA A 145 -13.47 -10.72 25.12
C ALA A 145 -14.70 -10.77 24.20
N ARG A 146 -15.90 -10.86 24.79
CA ARG A 146 -17.17 -10.80 24.05
C ARG A 146 -17.32 -9.47 23.30
N GLN A 147 -17.05 -8.35 23.96
CA GLN A 147 -17.07 -7.02 23.35
C GLN A 147 -16.06 -6.88 22.19
N ARG A 148 -14.88 -7.50 22.28
CA ARG A 148 -13.91 -7.55 21.17
C ARG A 148 -14.47 -8.30 19.98
N VAL A 149 -15.14 -9.43 20.20
CA VAL A 149 -15.78 -10.20 19.13
C VAL A 149 -16.93 -9.40 18.50
N GLU A 150 -17.74 -8.70 19.31
CA GLU A 150 -18.77 -7.78 18.83
C GLU A 150 -18.19 -6.71 17.91
N LEU A 151 -17.13 -6.00 18.36
CA LEU A 151 -16.47 -4.95 17.56
C LEU A 151 -15.89 -5.51 16.26
N GLN A 152 -15.33 -6.71 16.27
CA GLN A 152 -14.84 -7.38 15.06
C GLN A 152 -15.98 -7.66 14.07
N LEU A 153 -17.10 -8.17 14.55
CA LEU A 153 -18.27 -8.45 13.72
C LEU A 153 -18.87 -7.16 13.16
N LEU A 154 -19.03 -6.12 13.98
CA LEU A 154 -19.51 -4.81 13.53
C LEU A 154 -18.61 -4.23 12.44
N SER A 155 -17.29 -4.28 12.64
CA SER A 155 -16.32 -3.81 11.64
C SER A 155 -16.43 -4.56 10.32
N ASN A 156 -16.62 -5.89 10.37
CA ASN A 156 -16.82 -6.70 9.18
C ASN A 156 -18.11 -6.33 8.44
N GLU A 157 -19.21 -6.09 9.16
CA GLU A 157 -20.47 -5.69 8.54
C GLU A 157 -20.41 -4.26 7.96
N ILE A 158 -19.74 -3.33 8.65
CA ILE A 158 -19.46 -1.99 8.10
C ILE A 158 -18.67 -2.13 6.78
N GLN A 159 -17.58 -2.90 6.78
CA GLN A 159 -16.77 -3.12 5.58
C GLN A 159 -17.60 -3.71 4.43
N LYS A 160 -18.45 -4.70 4.70
CA LYS A 160 -19.33 -5.29 3.67
C LYS A 160 -20.28 -4.27 3.05
N GLN A 161 -20.81 -3.33 3.84
CA GLN A 161 -21.69 -2.28 3.33
C GLN A 161 -20.95 -1.25 2.48
N VAL A 162 -19.74 -0.89 2.89
CA VAL A 162 -18.98 0.22 2.29
C VAL A 162 -18.11 -0.24 1.12
N LEU A 163 -17.56 -1.45 1.21
CA LEU A 163 -16.58 -1.98 0.25
C LEU A 163 -17.21 -3.14 -0.54
N PRO A 164 -17.87 -2.87 -1.68
CA PRO A 164 -18.33 -3.93 -2.55
C PRO A 164 -17.15 -4.80 -2.98
N GLN A 165 -17.35 -6.13 -2.99
CA GLN A 165 -16.28 -7.07 -3.36
C GLN A 165 -15.82 -6.87 -4.81
N ASN A 166 -16.73 -6.48 -5.69
CA ASN A 166 -16.47 -6.18 -7.10
C ASN A 166 -17.13 -4.83 -7.45
N PRO A 167 -16.42 -3.72 -7.29
CA PRO A 167 -16.92 -2.43 -7.77
C PRO A 167 -17.19 -2.50 -9.28
N ALA A 168 -18.34 -1.98 -9.70
CA ALA A 168 -18.68 -1.97 -11.11
C ALA A 168 -17.67 -1.13 -11.91
N VAL A 169 -17.19 -1.70 -13.01
CA VAL A 169 -16.35 -1.04 -14.00
C VAL A 169 -17.15 -0.99 -15.31
N SER A 170 -17.29 0.18 -15.89
CA SER A 170 -18.00 0.35 -17.16
C SER A 170 -17.10 0.04 -18.36
N ASP A 171 -17.70 -0.34 -19.47
CA ASP A 171 -16.99 -0.56 -20.74
C ASP A 171 -16.21 0.70 -21.17
N SER A 172 -16.75 1.89 -20.91
CA SER A 172 -16.08 3.16 -21.20
C SER A 172 -14.78 3.31 -20.39
N GLU A 173 -14.76 2.95 -19.12
CA GLU A 173 -13.56 3.02 -18.29
C GLU A 173 -12.48 2.03 -18.78
N ILE A 174 -12.92 0.85 -19.25
CA ILE A 174 -12.01 -0.15 -19.84
C ILE A 174 -11.40 0.39 -21.13
N GLU A 175 -12.22 0.96 -22.01
CA GLU A 175 -11.74 1.58 -23.25
C GLU A 175 -10.78 2.75 -23.01
N ASP A 176 -11.13 3.64 -22.06
CA ASP A 176 -10.32 4.81 -21.74
C ASP A 176 -8.96 4.39 -21.15
N PHE A 177 -8.97 3.38 -20.26
CA PHE A 177 -7.74 2.82 -19.73
C PHE A 177 -6.85 2.22 -20.83
N TYR A 178 -7.45 1.41 -21.73
CA TYR A 178 -6.73 0.80 -22.84
C TYR A 178 -6.11 1.87 -23.74
N LYS A 179 -6.88 2.89 -24.15
CA LYS A 179 -6.39 4.00 -24.99
C LYS A 179 -5.29 4.81 -24.34
N ALA A 180 -5.44 5.09 -23.04
CA ALA A 180 -4.45 5.86 -22.27
C ALA A 180 -3.16 5.07 -22.02
N ASN A 181 -3.19 3.74 -22.09
CA ASN A 181 -2.07 2.86 -21.82
C ASN A 181 -1.70 1.96 -23.01
N LEU A 182 -1.96 2.42 -24.24
CA LEU A 182 -1.81 1.61 -25.44
C LEU A 182 -0.41 0.99 -25.56
N SER A 183 0.63 1.71 -25.18
CA SER A 183 2.02 1.24 -25.18
C SER A 183 2.27 0.00 -24.30
N GLN A 184 1.43 -0.27 -23.31
CA GLN A 184 1.52 -1.49 -22.48
C GLN A 184 0.99 -2.73 -23.22
N PHE A 185 0.19 -2.52 -24.26
CA PHE A 185 -0.44 -3.56 -25.06
C PHE A 185 0.21 -3.71 -26.42
N GLU A 186 1.24 -2.90 -26.72
CA GLU A 186 2.04 -2.97 -27.92
C GLU A 186 3.28 -3.80 -27.70
N GLN A 187 3.50 -4.74 -28.60
CA GLN A 187 4.79 -5.39 -28.75
C GLN A 187 5.53 -4.68 -29.88
N PRO A 188 6.68 -4.07 -29.61
CA PRO A 188 7.45 -3.39 -30.65
C PRO A 188 7.92 -4.39 -31.71
N GLU A 189 8.22 -3.86 -32.91
CA GLU A 189 8.91 -4.66 -33.94
C GLU A 189 10.23 -5.19 -33.38
N THR A 190 10.48 -6.47 -33.63
CA THR A 190 11.78 -7.09 -33.34
C THR A 190 12.33 -7.79 -34.57
N ARG A 191 13.63 -7.89 -34.63
CA ARG A 191 14.32 -8.54 -35.75
C ARG A 191 15.24 -9.66 -35.28
N ASP A 192 15.18 -10.80 -35.94
CA ASP A 192 16.16 -11.85 -35.76
C ASP A 192 17.28 -11.56 -36.73
N VAL A 193 18.50 -11.30 -36.21
CA VAL A 193 19.62 -10.80 -36.99
C VAL A 193 20.82 -11.74 -36.84
N ARG A 194 21.40 -12.13 -37.96
CA ARG A 194 22.73 -12.74 -37.95
C ARG A 194 23.78 -11.64 -38.07
N GLN A 195 24.86 -11.76 -37.31
CA GLN A 195 25.95 -10.78 -37.34
C GLN A 195 27.31 -11.43 -37.29
N ILE A 196 28.25 -10.81 -37.99
CA ILE A 196 29.69 -11.06 -37.85
C ILE A 196 30.32 -9.74 -37.45
N LEU A 197 31.10 -9.76 -36.37
CA LEU A 197 31.84 -8.62 -35.86
C LEU A 197 33.32 -8.95 -35.89
N ASN A 198 34.15 -8.07 -36.48
CA ASN A 198 35.60 -8.17 -36.40
C ASN A 198 36.24 -6.77 -36.46
N SER A 199 37.38 -6.59 -35.78
CA SER A 199 38.16 -5.36 -35.86
C SER A 199 38.87 -5.18 -37.21
N ASP A 200 39.07 -6.29 -37.96
CA ASP A 200 39.73 -6.34 -39.28
C ASP A 200 38.66 -6.37 -40.37
N GLN A 201 38.55 -5.26 -41.11
CA GLN A 201 37.61 -5.11 -42.22
C GLN A 201 37.82 -6.19 -43.30
N ALA A 202 39.08 -6.53 -43.66
CA ALA A 202 39.34 -7.50 -44.69
C ALA A 202 38.83 -8.91 -44.34
N LYS A 203 38.75 -9.26 -43.04
CA LYS A 203 38.14 -10.51 -42.59
C LYS A 203 36.62 -10.48 -42.76
N VAL A 204 35.99 -9.33 -42.51
CA VAL A 204 34.53 -9.18 -42.68
C VAL A 204 34.17 -9.21 -44.17
N GLU A 205 35.00 -8.60 -45.05
CA GLU A 205 34.83 -8.69 -46.50
C GLU A 205 34.93 -10.13 -47.02
N ARG A 206 35.90 -10.91 -46.49
CA ARG A 206 36.00 -12.34 -46.82
C ARG A 206 34.78 -13.14 -46.33
N ALA A 207 34.29 -12.84 -45.12
CA ALA A 207 33.07 -13.44 -44.61
C ALA A 207 31.90 -13.13 -45.55
N LYS A 208 31.73 -11.87 -45.98
CA LYS A 208 30.73 -11.44 -46.95
C LYS A 208 30.80 -12.26 -48.23
N SER A 209 31.99 -12.31 -48.87
CA SER A 209 32.16 -13.03 -50.13
C SER A 209 31.83 -14.54 -50.01
N LEU A 210 31.96 -15.16 -48.84
CA LEU A 210 31.55 -16.54 -48.60
C LEU A 210 30.05 -16.68 -48.45
N LEU A 211 29.41 -15.71 -47.75
CA LEU A 211 27.97 -15.71 -47.53
C LEU A 211 27.18 -15.29 -48.77
N GLU A 212 27.73 -14.47 -49.64
CA GLU A 212 27.18 -14.17 -50.97
C GLU A 212 27.11 -15.42 -51.90
N GLN A 213 27.93 -16.45 -51.64
CA GLN A 213 27.94 -17.70 -52.38
C GLN A 213 26.98 -18.73 -51.76
N ASP A 214 26.84 -18.74 -50.43
CA ASP A 214 26.00 -19.64 -49.66
C ASP A 214 25.61 -18.98 -48.34
N ASP A 215 24.37 -18.49 -48.26
CA ASP A 215 23.80 -17.83 -47.11
C ASP A 215 23.01 -18.78 -46.19
N SER A 216 23.15 -20.09 -46.40
CA SER A 216 22.49 -21.08 -45.59
C SER A 216 22.87 -20.98 -44.12
N PRO A 217 21.99 -21.38 -43.19
CA PRO A 217 22.32 -21.41 -41.75
C PRO A 217 23.57 -22.22 -41.43
N ALA A 218 23.87 -23.24 -42.23
CA ALA A 218 25.06 -24.07 -42.07
C ALA A 218 26.34 -23.30 -42.49
N SER A 219 26.27 -22.46 -43.52
CA SER A 219 27.33 -21.59 -43.95
C SER A 219 27.55 -20.46 -42.94
N TRP A 220 26.48 -19.79 -42.50
CA TRP A 220 26.53 -18.80 -41.43
C TRP A 220 27.23 -19.33 -40.16
N LYS A 221 26.93 -20.55 -39.73
CA LYS A 221 27.59 -21.17 -38.58
C LYS A 221 29.08 -21.34 -38.75
N LYS A 222 29.54 -21.76 -39.95
CA LYS A 222 30.95 -21.93 -40.26
C LYS A 222 31.68 -20.59 -40.38
N VAL A 223 31.05 -19.63 -41.06
CA VAL A 223 31.62 -18.31 -41.32
C VAL A 223 31.70 -17.49 -40.05
N ALA A 224 30.62 -17.46 -39.24
CA ALA A 224 30.64 -16.76 -37.96
C ALA A 224 31.67 -17.34 -36.98
N ALA A 225 31.75 -18.67 -36.85
CA ALA A 225 32.73 -19.32 -35.99
C ALA A 225 34.20 -18.98 -36.41
N ARG A 226 34.45 -18.78 -37.72
CA ARG A 226 35.78 -18.50 -38.26
C ARG A 226 36.17 -17.02 -38.21
N PHE A 227 35.20 -16.14 -38.48
CA PHE A 227 35.52 -14.72 -38.74
C PHE A 227 35.00 -13.78 -37.67
N SER A 228 33.98 -14.17 -36.88
CA SER A 228 33.43 -13.31 -35.81
C SER A 228 34.24 -13.35 -34.53
N THR A 229 34.47 -12.17 -33.95
CA THR A 229 35.03 -12.00 -32.61
C THR A 229 33.96 -11.90 -31.53
N ASP A 230 32.70 -11.80 -31.91
CA ASP A 230 31.55 -11.76 -30.97
C ASP A 230 31.35 -13.13 -30.31
N LYS A 231 31.79 -13.23 -29.06
CA LYS A 231 31.70 -14.47 -28.27
C LYS A 231 30.28 -14.92 -27.98
N ALA A 232 29.32 -13.98 -27.98
CA ALA A 232 27.92 -14.29 -27.63
C ALA A 232 27.22 -15.04 -28.78
N THR A 233 27.56 -14.74 -30.04
CA THR A 233 26.78 -15.22 -31.20
C THR A 233 27.58 -16.09 -32.18
N LYS A 234 28.93 -16.01 -32.19
CA LYS A 234 29.74 -16.73 -33.18
C LYS A 234 29.48 -18.23 -33.27
N ASP A 235 29.24 -18.88 -32.15
CA ASP A 235 29.02 -20.33 -32.08
C ASP A 235 27.59 -20.75 -32.46
N SER A 236 26.65 -19.79 -32.44
CA SER A 236 25.27 -19.92 -32.93
C SER A 236 25.05 -19.41 -34.35
N GLY A 237 26.14 -19.24 -35.12
CA GLY A 237 26.06 -18.73 -36.50
C GLY A 237 25.73 -17.23 -36.55
N GLY A 238 26.13 -16.48 -35.55
CA GLY A 238 25.93 -15.03 -35.48
C GLY A 238 24.52 -14.60 -35.08
N LEU A 239 23.61 -15.54 -34.74
CA LEU A 239 22.19 -15.23 -34.51
C LEU A 239 21.94 -14.50 -33.20
N ARG A 240 21.27 -13.35 -33.29
CA ARG A 240 20.61 -12.61 -32.21
C ARG A 240 19.13 -12.54 -32.54
N ALA A 241 18.34 -13.26 -31.77
CA ALA A 241 16.87 -13.26 -31.93
C ALA A 241 16.22 -12.13 -31.12
N GLY A 242 15.16 -11.57 -31.66
CA GLY A 242 14.30 -10.61 -30.95
C GLY A 242 14.96 -9.26 -30.67
N VAL A 243 15.84 -8.77 -31.53
CA VAL A 243 16.46 -7.45 -31.39
C VAL A 243 15.40 -6.36 -31.58
N ALA A 244 15.18 -5.53 -30.57
CA ALA A 244 14.31 -4.35 -30.61
C ALA A 244 15.13 -3.07 -30.77
N GLU A 245 14.48 -1.98 -31.20
CA GLU A 245 15.12 -0.64 -31.24
C GLU A 245 15.59 -0.24 -29.83
N GLY A 246 16.70 0.50 -29.75
CA GLY A 246 17.34 0.94 -28.52
C GLY A 246 18.22 -0.12 -27.84
N GLN A 247 18.35 -1.34 -28.40
CA GLN A 247 19.15 -2.44 -27.82
C GLN A 247 20.52 -2.61 -28.42
N SER A 248 20.86 -1.85 -29.46
CA SER A 248 22.12 -1.95 -30.18
C SER A 248 22.85 -0.60 -30.23
N GLU A 249 24.13 -0.62 -30.57
CA GLU A 249 24.84 0.63 -30.88
C GLU A 249 24.23 1.31 -32.11
N PRO A 250 24.23 2.67 -32.20
CA PRO A 250 23.47 3.40 -33.23
C PRO A 250 23.77 2.94 -34.66
N ALA A 251 25.04 2.77 -35.00
CA ALA A 251 25.44 2.37 -36.37
C ALA A 251 24.96 0.94 -36.74
N LEU A 252 24.85 0.04 -35.75
CA LEU A 252 24.33 -1.30 -35.99
C LEU A 252 22.80 -1.25 -36.06
N GLU A 253 22.16 -0.48 -35.19
CA GLU A 253 20.72 -0.32 -35.12
C GLU A 253 20.15 0.26 -36.42
N ASP A 254 20.74 1.36 -36.91
CA ASP A 254 20.37 1.98 -38.18
C ASP A 254 20.36 0.95 -39.34
N GLN A 255 21.41 0.11 -39.40
CA GLN A 255 21.50 -0.90 -40.45
C GLN A 255 20.54 -2.07 -40.24
N VAL A 256 20.37 -2.50 -39.01
CA VAL A 256 19.43 -3.60 -38.67
C VAL A 256 18.00 -3.21 -39.03
N PHE A 257 17.56 -1.98 -38.69
CA PHE A 257 16.16 -1.57 -38.89
C PHE A 257 15.89 -1.00 -40.30
N SER A 258 16.91 -0.65 -41.07
CA SER A 258 16.76 -0.26 -42.49
C SER A 258 16.88 -1.41 -43.48
N ALA A 259 17.51 -2.52 -43.10
CA ALA A 259 17.73 -3.65 -44.02
C ALA A 259 16.43 -4.42 -44.29
N GLU A 260 16.28 -4.94 -45.51
CA GLU A 260 15.24 -5.89 -45.89
C GLU A 260 15.54 -7.30 -45.35
N GLN A 261 14.52 -8.11 -45.16
CA GLN A 261 14.72 -9.50 -44.75
C GLN A 261 15.52 -10.28 -45.81
N GLY A 262 16.54 -11.03 -45.40
CA GLY A 262 17.46 -11.77 -46.28
C GLY A 262 18.51 -10.89 -46.95
N GLN A 263 18.57 -9.60 -46.65
CA GLN A 263 19.58 -8.70 -47.18
C GLN A 263 20.86 -8.77 -46.36
N LEU A 264 21.97 -9.11 -47.04
CA LEU A 264 23.33 -9.06 -46.48
C LEU A 264 23.88 -7.63 -46.54
N VAL A 265 24.04 -6.96 -45.40
CA VAL A 265 24.46 -5.55 -45.29
C VAL A 265 25.83 -5.45 -44.64
N GLY A 266 26.74 -4.72 -45.26
CA GLY A 266 28.09 -4.51 -44.72
C GLY A 266 29.19 -4.84 -45.74
N PRO A 267 30.48 -4.75 -45.35
CA PRO A 267 30.94 -4.30 -44.02
C PRO A 267 30.66 -2.82 -43.75
N PHE A 268 30.21 -2.50 -42.55
CA PHE A 268 30.11 -1.13 -42.04
C PHE A 268 30.81 -1.02 -40.68
N LYS A 269 31.26 0.18 -40.35
CA LYS A 269 32.04 0.43 -39.15
C LYS A 269 31.09 0.86 -38.01
N GLY A 270 31.12 0.13 -36.89
CA GLY A 270 30.51 0.52 -35.61
C GLY A 270 31.55 0.80 -34.55
N GLN A 271 31.08 0.95 -33.30
CA GLN A 271 31.99 1.25 -32.16
C GLN A 271 32.91 0.07 -31.83
N SER A 272 32.40 -1.15 -31.93
CA SER A 272 33.12 -2.38 -31.55
C SER A 272 33.97 -2.98 -32.69
N GLY A 273 33.86 -2.46 -33.94
CA GLY A 273 34.57 -2.95 -35.11
C GLY A 273 33.74 -2.83 -36.37
N TYR A 274 34.03 -3.72 -37.34
CA TYR A 274 33.26 -3.83 -38.57
C TYR A 274 32.22 -4.92 -38.45
N TYR A 275 31.02 -4.62 -38.93
CA TYR A 275 29.87 -5.51 -38.90
C TYR A 275 29.50 -5.95 -40.31
N LEU A 276 29.05 -7.19 -40.39
CA LEU A 276 28.28 -7.73 -41.51
C LEU A 276 27.02 -8.31 -40.88
N ILE A 277 25.85 -7.95 -41.38
CA ILE A 277 24.58 -8.42 -40.84
C ILE A 277 23.66 -8.96 -41.94
N GLU A 278 22.74 -9.79 -41.55
CA GLU A 278 21.54 -10.20 -42.32
C GLU A 278 20.35 -10.25 -41.40
N VAL A 279 19.25 -9.64 -41.81
CA VAL A 279 17.98 -9.75 -41.11
C VAL A 279 17.31 -11.06 -41.49
N GLU A 280 17.41 -12.06 -40.66
CA GLU A 280 16.81 -13.39 -40.91
C GLU A 280 15.30 -13.35 -40.89
N LYS A 281 14.73 -12.57 -39.95
CA LYS A 281 13.29 -12.46 -39.77
C LYS A 281 12.91 -11.11 -39.20
N ILE A 282 11.84 -10.52 -39.73
CA ILE A 282 11.17 -9.35 -39.18
C ILE A 282 9.91 -9.84 -38.46
N ASN A 283 9.83 -9.58 -37.14
CA ASN A 283 8.64 -9.81 -36.36
C ASN A 283 7.94 -8.44 -36.20
N PRO A 284 6.85 -8.18 -36.92
CA PRO A 284 6.23 -6.86 -36.93
C PRO A 284 5.66 -6.48 -35.57
N ALA A 285 5.59 -5.19 -35.32
CA ALA A 285 4.90 -4.66 -34.14
C ALA A 285 3.45 -5.19 -34.11
N GLN A 286 3.00 -5.57 -32.92
CA GLN A 286 1.65 -6.08 -32.71
C GLN A 286 1.01 -5.37 -31.53
N THR A 287 -0.24 -4.98 -31.67
CA THR A 287 -1.05 -4.46 -30.59
C THR A 287 -2.03 -5.54 -30.14
N THR A 288 -1.98 -5.93 -28.88
CA THR A 288 -2.97 -6.84 -28.30
C THR A 288 -4.34 -6.18 -28.30
N PRO A 289 -5.35 -6.73 -28.99
CA PRO A 289 -6.67 -6.12 -29.07
C PRO A 289 -7.34 -5.98 -27.71
N LEU A 290 -8.15 -4.94 -27.54
CA LEU A 290 -8.94 -4.73 -26.33
C LEU A 290 -9.78 -5.96 -25.94
N SER A 291 -10.35 -6.66 -26.91
CA SER A 291 -11.12 -7.89 -26.68
C SER A 291 -10.37 -8.95 -25.85
N ASP A 292 -9.05 -9.02 -26.01
CA ASP A 292 -8.23 -10.06 -25.40
C ASP A 292 -7.77 -9.68 -23.98
N VAL A 293 -7.75 -8.37 -23.68
CA VAL A 293 -7.26 -7.82 -22.39
C VAL A 293 -8.36 -7.17 -21.55
N SER A 294 -9.59 -7.03 -22.08
CA SER A 294 -10.71 -6.33 -21.42
C SER A 294 -10.98 -6.83 -20.00
N LYS A 295 -11.00 -8.15 -19.79
CA LYS A 295 -11.20 -8.75 -18.47
C LYS A 295 -10.07 -8.47 -17.49
N GLN A 296 -8.83 -8.44 -17.98
CA GLN A 296 -7.67 -8.11 -17.16
C GLN A 296 -7.72 -6.64 -16.73
N ILE A 297 -8.08 -5.75 -17.65
CA ILE A 297 -8.26 -4.32 -17.38
C ILE A 297 -9.39 -4.10 -16.39
N GLU A 298 -10.54 -4.77 -16.58
CA GLU A 298 -11.68 -4.72 -15.67
C GLU A 298 -11.26 -5.09 -14.24
N GLN A 299 -10.55 -6.21 -14.07
CA GLN A 299 -10.06 -6.65 -12.76
C GLN A 299 -9.09 -5.64 -12.14
N GLN A 300 -8.19 -5.09 -12.92
CA GLN A 300 -7.23 -4.09 -12.45
C GLN A 300 -7.95 -2.81 -11.99
N LEU A 301 -8.91 -2.31 -12.77
CA LEU A 301 -9.71 -1.14 -12.44
C LEU A 301 -10.61 -1.39 -11.23
N ALA A 302 -11.23 -2.57 -11.11
CA ALA A 302 -12.03 -2.95 -9.96
C ALA A 302 -11.19 -2.98 -8.67
N GLN A 303 -9.98 -3.53 -8.72
CA GLN A 303 -9.04 -3.51 -7.59
C GLN A 303 -8.63 -2.08 -7.21
N GLY A 304 -8.33 -1.24 -8.21
CA GLY A 304 -8.03 0.19 -7.98
C GLY A 304 -9.19 0.93 -7.32
N LYS A 305 -10.42 0.74 -7.80
CA LYS A 305 -11.65 1.31 -7.20
C LYS A 305 -11.87 0.81 -5.78
N GLN A 306 -11.65 -0.47 -5.51
CA GLN A 306 -11.78 -1.01 -4.17
C GLN A 306 -10.77 -0.40 -3.19
N GLN A 307 -9.52 -0.20 -3.63
CA GLN A 307 -8.50 0.48 -2.83
C GLN A 307 -8.88 1.94 -2.56
N GLN A 308 -9.36 2.66 -3.59
CA GLN A 308 -9.81 4.05 -3.44
C GLN A 308 -10.97 4.17 -2.45
N LEU A 309 -12.02 3.36 -2.62
CA LEU A 309 -13.16 3.33 -1.70
C LEU A 309 -12.74 3.02 -0.25
N SER A 310 -11.75 2.13 -0.07
CA SER A 310 -11.22 1.83 1.25
C SER A 310 -10.49 3.02 1.87
N GLN A 311 -9.71 3.75 1.09
CA GLN A 311 -8.99 4.94 1.55
C GLN A 311 -9.96 6.08 1.87
N ASP A 312 -10.93 6.34 0.99
CA ASP A 312 -11.95 7.36 1.18
C ASP A 312 -12.76 7.07 2.44
N PHE A 313 -13.22 5.83 2.60
CA PHE A 313 -13.94 5.43 3.81
C PHE A 313 -13.10 5.61 5.09
N GLN A 314 -11.82 5.24 5.05
CA GLN A 314 -10.94 5.44 6.20
C GLN A 314 -10.82 6.91 6.59
N GLN A 315 -10.62 7.77 5.60
CA GLN A 315 -10.49 9.21 5.85
C GLN A 315 -11.79 9.77 6.40
N ASP A 316 -12.92 9.49 5.75
CA ASP A 316 -14.25 9.94 6.18
C ASP A 316 -14.58 9.44 7.59
N PHE A 317 -14.28 8.18 7.91
CA PHE A 317 -14.49 7.59 9.22
C PHE A 317 -13.65 8.29 10.29
N LEU A 318 -12.35 8.50 10.03
CA LEU A 318 -11.47 9.17 10.97
C LEU A 318 -11.88 10.63 11.20
N ASP A 319 -12.18 11.37 10.14
CA ASP A 319 -12.57 12.79 10.23
C ASP A 319 -13.92 12.94 10.95
N LYS A 320 -14.88 12.09 10.61
CA LYS A 320 -16.21 12.06 11.26
C LYS A 320 -16.13 11.82 12.76
N TRP A 321 -15.42 10.77 13.17
CA TRP A 321 -15.40 10.37 14.57
C TRP A 321 -14.41 11.20 15.40
N ARG A 322 -13.32 11.68 14.81
CA ARG A 322 -12.44 12.64 15.45
C ARG A 322 -13.18 13.93 15.81
N SER A 323 -13.93 14.52 14.89
CA SER A 323 -14.68 15.74 15.11
C SER A 323 -15.76 15.63 16.22
N ARG A 324 -16.13 14.41 16.59
CA ARG A 324 -17.09 14.10 17.66
C ARG A 324 -16.45 13.64 18.98
N THR A 325 -15.11 13.63 19.04
CA THR A 325 -14.34 13.07 20.15
C THR A 325 -13.64 14.16 20.94
N PHE A 326 -13.98 14.30 22.21
CA PHE A 326 -13.38 15.27 23.12
C PHE A 326 -12.72 14.52 24.29
N CYS A 327 -11.46 14.80 24.55
CA CYS A 327 -10.66 14.15 25.56
C CYS A 327 -10.32 15.11 26.70
N ALA A 328 -10.18 14.57 27.92
CA ALA A 328 -9.64 15.34 29.04
C ALA A 328 -8.13 15.63 28.80
N ASP A 329 -7.64 16.73 29.39
CA ASP A 329 -6.28 17.27 29.12
C ASP A 329 -5.15 16.25 29.28
N ASP A 330 -5.22 15.38 30.30
CA ASP A 330 -4.22 14.35 30.57
C ASP A 330 -4.25 13.17 29.60
N TYR A 331 -5.30 13.09 28.75
CA TYR A 331 -5.59 11.98 27.84
C TYR A 331 -5.63 12.39 26.36
N LEU A 332 -5.19 13.60 26.06
CA LEU A 332 -5.15 14.12 24.69
C LEU A 332 -4.25 13.27 23.79
N ILE A 333 -4.81 12.84 22.67
CA ILE A 333 -4.11 12.20 21.54
C ILE A 333 -4.62 12.80 20.23
N ASP A 334 -3.97 12.50 19.12
CA ASP A 334 -4.30 13.01 17.76
C ASP A 334 -5.71 12.64 17.27
N ARG A 335 -6.39 11.71 17.95
CA ARG A 335 -7.78 11.30 17.70
C ARG A 335 -8.82 12.15 18.42
N CYS A 336 -8.41 13.08 19.25
CA CYS A 336 -9.31 14.00 19.96
C CYS A 336 -9.44 15.30 19.14
N GLU A 337 -10.65 15.86 19.03
CA GLU A 337 -10.89 17.13 18.34
C GLU A 337 -10.14 18.28 18.99
N ASN A 338 -10.12 18.28 20.33
CA ASN A 338 -9.43 19.30 21.12
C ASN A 338 -7.92 19.08 21.24
N PHE A 339 -7.33 18.13 20.48
CA PHE A 339 -5.89 17.97 20.42
C PHE A 339 -5.27 19.04 19.51
N THR A 340 -4.42 19.87 20.09
CA THR A 340 -3.60 20.83 19.35
C THR A 340 -2.16 20.31 19.31
N THR A 341 -1.62 20.11 18.11
CA THR A 341 -0.21 19.79 17.95
C THR A 341 0.61 20.93 18.59
N PRO A 342 1.51 20.66 19.56
CA PRO A 342 2.41 21.69 20.05
C PRO A 342 3.18 22.27 18.87
N LEU A 343 3.01 23.57 18.60
CA LEU A 343 3.82 24.28 17.61
C LEU A 343 5.29 24.07 18.03
N GLN A 344 6.03 23.28 17.27
CA GLN A 344 7.47 23.26 17.37
C GLN A 344 7.94 24.67 16.94
N THR A 345 8.11 25.54 17.91
CA THR A 345 8.74 26.84 17.69
C THR A 345 10.21 26.60 17.38
N ILE A 346 10.50 26.45 16.09
CA ILE A 346 11.85 26.64 15.58
C ILE A 346 12.11 28.14 15.68
N PRO A 347 13.05 28.63 16.52
CA PRO A 347 13.32 30.03 16.63
C PRO A 347 13.73 30.60 15.25
N GLY A 348 12.90 31.47 14.66
CA GLY A 348 13.18 32.15 13.40
C GLY A 348 12.46 31.64 12.15
N ALA A 349 11.56 30.65 12.22
CA ALA A 349 10.74 30.26 11.09
C ALA A 349 9.43 31.07 11.01
N PRO A 350 8.98 31.51 9.82
CA PRO A 350 7.68 32.14 9.66
C PRO A 350 6.55 31.15 10.00
N PRO A 351 5.36 31.65 10.47
CA PRO A 351 4.27 30.77 10.84
C PRO A 351 3.78 29.98 9.62
N VAL A 352 4.05 28.68 9.62
CA VAL A 352 3.46 27.73 8.68
C VAL A 352 2.07 27.37 9.20
N ILE A 353 1.05 27.72 8.45
CA ILE A 353 -0.29 27.16 8.62
C ILE A 353 -0.17 25.71 8.16
N SER A 354 0.07 24.82 9.09
CA SER A 354 0.17 23.37 8.82
C SER A 354 -1.23 22.80 8.74
N THR A 355 -1.69 22.49 7.54
CA THR A 355 -2.59 21.36 7.37
C THR A 355 -1.89 20.11 7.94
N PRO A 356 -2.55 19.27 8.75
CA PRO A 356 -1.92 18.07 9.27
C PRO A 356 -1.55 17.14 8.12
N ALA A 357 -0.26 17.14 7.77
CA ALA A 357 0.29 16.16 6.85
C ALA A 357 0.41 14.84 7.60
N VAL A 358 -0.31 13.82 7.17
CA VAL A 358 -0.06 12.43 7.55
C VAL A 358 1.39 12.12 7.18
N PRO A 359 2.25 11.65 8.11
CA PRO A 359 3.63 11.33 7.78
C PRO A 359 3.67 10.25 6.69
N PRO A 360 4.50 10.39 5.64
CA PRO A 360 4.65 9.35 4.63
C PRO A 360 5.24 8.09 5.29
N GLY A 361 4.45 7.02 5.34
CA GLY A 361 4.83 5.72 5.91
C GLY A 361 3.93 5.19 7.03
N GLN A 362 2.97 5.97 7.53
CA GLN A 362 1.90 5.43 8.36
C GLN A 362 0.63 5.27 7.52
N THR A 363 0.51 4.12 6.89
CA THR A 363 -0.75 3.67 6.30
C THR A 363 -1.80 3.60 7.40
N ALA A 364 -2.87 4.36 7.20
CA ALA A 364 -3.99 4.44 8.11
C ALA A 364 -4.56 3.04 8.46
N VAL A 365 -4.79 2.86 9.74
CA VAL A 365 -5.04 1.59 10.43
C VAL A 365 -6.48 1.09 10.25
N PHE A 366 -7.07 1.14 9.05
CA PHE A 366 -8.39 0.54 8.84
C PHE A 366 -8.46 -0.51 7.73
N ALA A 367 -7.56 -0.49 6.77
CA ALA A 367 -7.46 -1.55 5.77
C ALA A 367 -6.45 -2.59 6.23
N GLY A 368 -6.88 -3.55 7.04
CA GLY A 368 -6.13 -4.78 7.29
C GLY A 368 -5.34 -4.89 8.59
N GLN A 369 -5.44 -3.93 9.53
CA GLN A 369 -5.16 -4.30 10.91
C GLN A 369 -6.49 -4.73 11.54
N PRO A 370 -6.62 -6.01 11.91
CA PRO A 370 -7.72 -6.39 12.78
C PRO A 370 -7.67 -5.46 13.99
N ILE A 371 -8.83 -4.91 14.43
CA ILE A 371 -9.03 -4.62 15.85
C ILE A 371 -8.32 -5.77 16.54
N PRO A 372 -7.34 -5.52 17.46
CA PRO A 372 -6.48 -6.59 17.89
C PRO A 372 -7.34 -7.79 18.24
N ALA A 373 -7.37 -8.73 17.31
CA ALA A 373 -8.02 -10.01 17.52
C ALA A 373 -7.43 -10.55 18.80
N LEU A 374 -8.22 -11.25 19.59
CA LEU A 374 -7.66 -12.00 20.72
C LEU A 374 -6.39 -12.67 20.19
N PRO A 375 -5.19 -12.39 20.75
CA PRO A 375 -3.95 -12.95 20.23
C PRO A 375 -4.07 -14.46 20.13
N GLN A 376 -3.74 -14.99 18.98
CA GLN A 376 -3.80 -16.42 18.73
C GLN A 376 -2.64 -17.08 19.49
N GLY A 377 -2.97 -17.94 20.45
CA GLY A 377 -2.01 -18.80 21.14
C GLY A 377 -1.39 -18.24 22.44
N PRO A 378 -0.56 -19.05 23.11
CA PRO A 378 0.09 -18.64 24.35
C PRO A 378 1.04 -17.47 24.09
N ILE A 379 1.00 -16.46 24.96
CA ILE A 379 1.93 -15.32 24.95
C ILE A 379 3.33 -15.91 25.13
N GLN A 380 4.11 -15.96 24.04
CA GLN A 380 5.54 -16.20 24.15
C GLN A 380 6.19 -14.89 24.59
N PRO A 381 7.09 -14.93 25.62
CA PRO A 381 7.86 -13.75 25.97
C PRO A 381 8.65 -13.33 24.74
N ALA A 382 8.53 -12.06 24.36
CA ALA A 382 9.26 -11.47 23.25
C ALA A 382 10.76 -11.72 23.48
N ALA A 383 11.36 -12.57 22.64
CA ALA A 383 12.81 -12.67 22.56
C ALA A 383 13.32 -11.27 22.18
N ALA A 384 14.20 -10.72 22.99
CA ALA A 384 14.79 -9.41 22.81
C ALA A 384 15.34 -9.29 21.38
N GLN A 385 14.63 -8.55 20.53
CA GLN A 385 15.14 -8.17 19.22
C GLN A 385 16.25 -7.14 19.48
N GLN A 386 17.47 -7.54 19.21
CA GLN A 386 18.61 -6.62 19.14
C GLN A 386 18.32 -5.55 18.06
N PRO A 387 18.67 -4.28 18.29
CA PRO A 387 18.49 -3.23 17.30
C PRO A 387 19.36 -3.54 16.07
N GLY A 388 18.71 -3.84 14.96
CA GLY A 388 19.36 -4.07 13.67
C GLY A 388 20.05 -2.80 13.20
N ILE A 389 21.34 -2.91 12.97
CA ILE A 389 22.19 -1.91 12.34
C ILE A 389 21.64 -1.65 10.92
N ILE A 390 21.28 -0.41 10.65
CA ILE A 390 20.84 0.07 9.34
C ILE A 390 22.08 0.08 8.42
N GLY A 391 22.16 -0.86 7.48
CA GLY A 391 23.10 -0.83 6.37
C GLY A 391 22.54 0.01 5.19
N PRO A 392 23.39 0.56 4.30
CA PRO A 392 22.99 1.49 3.24
C PRO A 392 22.14 0.80 2.15
N PRO A 393 21.26 1.54 1.44
CA PRO A 393 20.39 0.99 0.41
C PRO A 393 21.19 0.71 -0.87
N GLY A 394 21.14 -0.53 -1.34
CA GLY A 394 21.68 -0.89 -2.65
C GLY A 394 22.29 -2.28 -2.74
N ALA A 395 21.47 -3.34 -2.67
CA ALA A 395 21.85 -4.64 -3.21
C ALA A 395 20.59 -5.40 -3.65
N VAL A 396 20.52 -5.68 -4.93
CA VAL A 396 19.51 -6.52 -5.59
C VAL A 396 19.74 -7.97 -5.14
N PRO A 397 18.73 -8.75 -4.72
CA PRO A 397 18.93 -10.15 -4.39
C PRO A 397 19.09 -10.98 -5.66
N GLN A 398 20.25 -11.61 -5.80
CA GLN A 398 20.49 -12.66 -6.80
C GLN A 398 19.71 -13.92 -6.43
N GLY A 399 19.11 -14.55 -7.46
CA GLY A 399 18.27 -15.71 -7.36
C GLY A 399 18.94 -16.91 -6.70
N GLY A 400 18.24 -17.53 -5.77
CA GLY A 400 18.59 -18.80 -5.17
C GLY A 400 18.41 -19.95 -6.15
N ALA A 401 19.40 -20.83 -6.21
CA ALA A 401 19.39 -22.06 -6.98
C ALA A 401 18.31 -23.05 -6.47
N PRO A 402 17.72 -23.89 -7.35
CA PRO A 402 16.72 -24.88 -6.95
C PRO A 402 17.34 -26.01 -6.14
N ALA A 403 16.60 -26.46 -5.12
CA ALA A 403 16.96 -27.60 -4.27
C ALA A 403 17.00 -28.92 -5.08
N PRO A 404 17.90 -29.87 -4.72
CA PRO A 404 17.96 -31.16 -5.40
C PRO A 404 16.78 -32.07 -5.02
N ALA A 405 16.31 -32.81 -6.01
CA ALA A 405 15.23 -33.77 -5.90
C ALA A 405 15.56 -34.95 -4.95
N PRO A 406 14.56 -35.53 -4.26
CA PRO A 406 14.78 -36.69 -3.40
C PRO A 406 15.06 -37.96 -4.21
N THR A 407 16.07 -38.70 -3.80
CA THR A 407 16.40 -40.05 -4.32
C THR A 407 15.34 -41.09 -3.92
N PRO A 408 14.98 -42.02 -4.81
CA PRO A 408 14.05 -43.10 -4.48
C PRO A 408 14.72 -44.15 -3.60
N PRO A 409 13.97 -44.90 -2.75
CA PRO A 409 14.52 -45.95 -1.91
C PRO A 409 14.87 -47.18 -2.76
N GLY A 410 16.09 -47.64 -2.58
CA GLY A 410 16.56 -48.90 -3.16
C GLY A 410 15.90 -50.10 -2.49
N GLY A 411 15.41 -51.02 -3.35
CA GLY A 411 15.07 -52.38 -2.96
C GLY A 411 16.28 -53.29 -3.06
#